data_31202e0635c838f12ef2e9ba0ffcabdc
#
_entry.id   31202e0635c838f12ef2e9ba0ffcabdc
#
_cell.length_a   1.000
_cell.length_b   1.000
_cell.length_c   1.000
_cell.angle_alpha   90.00
_cell.angle_beta   90.00
_cell.angle_gamma   90.00
#
_symmetry.space_group_name_H-M   'P 1'
#
loop_
_entity.id
_entity.type
_entity.pdbx_description
1 polymer ?
#
loop_
_entity_poly.entity_id
_entity_poly.type
_entity_poly.pdbx_seq_one_letter_code
_entity_poly.pdbx_strand_id
1 'polypeptide(L)'
;MVWFLLTLVKRKILSRIVDHLPERGHSFLPCDQDFTHIEKRKTRKEVVYAPEQWYEVVEGRGKDFHVHRVSQNYVLDLKSKLQPYFKKSAAYNRRPFSISKYKVFVYDEKYPDKDPVSESHSYVESEMEKYKLLKVPLENDALQAQHAYDTSLPLNPLKYDDVMKLAQKYVPPVHFPFYENLKRADAKECDYDDE
;
A
#
# COMPACT_ATOMS: atom_id res chain seq x y z
N MET A 1 5.36 1.95 5.17
CA MET A 1 5.50 0.52 5.49
C MET A 1 6.46 0.28 6.66
N VAL A 2 7.75 0.69 6.60
CA VAL A 2 8.76 0.46 7.66
C VAL A 2 8.26 0.84 9.07
N TRP A 3 7.72 2.04 9.25
CA TRP A 3 7.21 2.50 10.55
C TRP A 3 6.09 1.62 11.11
N PHE A 4 5.19 1.17 10.25
CA PHE A 4 4.09 0.30 10.65
C PHE A 4 4.60 -1.06 11.14
N LEU A 5 5.46 -1.73 10.34
CA LEU A 5 6.02 -3.04 10.70
C LEU A 5 6.84 -2.97 11.98
N LEU A 6 7.67 -1.92 12.13
CA LEU A 6 8.42 -1.68 13.35
C LEU A 6 7.48 -1.47 14.54
N THR A 7 6.39 -0.72 14.37
CA THR A 7 5.40 -0.50 15.43
C THR A 7 4.77 -1.80 15.90
N LEU A 8 4.43 -2.75 15.00
CA LEU A 8 3.88 -4.05 15.37
C LEU A 8 4.81 -4.82 16.31
N VAL A 9 6.12 -4.81 16.03
CA VAL A 9 7.10 -5.51 16.88
C VAL A 9 7.33 -4.76 18.19
N LYS A 10 7.51 -3.44 18.15
CA LYS A 10 7.72 -2.65 19.38
C LYS A 10 6.49 -2.66 20.31
N ARG A 11 5.30 -2.85 19.76
CA ARG A 11 4.05 -3.06 20.52
C ARG A 11 3.84 -4.52 20.93
N LYS A 12 4.78 -5.42 20.64
CA LYS A 12 4.72 -6.86 20.96
C LYS A 12 3.49 -7.58 20.38
N ILE A 13 2.96 -7.07 19.27
CA ILE A 13 1.90 -7.75 18.49
C ILE A 13 2.53 -8.91 17.72
N LEU A 14 3.73 -8.71 17.20
CA LEU A 14 4.56 -9.74 16.60
C LEU A 14 5.95 -9.67 17.26
N SER A 15 6.56 -10.82 17.49
CA SER A 15 7.91 -10.89 18.09
C SER A 15 9.01 -10.55 17.07
N ARG A 16 8.77 -10.94 15.81
CA ARG A 16 9.74 -10.73 14.72
C ARG A 16 9.04 -10.61 13.37
N ILE A 17 9.56 -9.71 12.53
CA ILE A 17 9.21 -9.59 11.10
C ILE A 17 10.50 -9.51 10.31
N VAL A 18 10.59 -10.27 9.21
CA VAL A 18 11.64 -10.13 8.20
C VAL A 18 10.97 -9.73 6.90
N ASP A 19 11.30 -8.55 6.41
CA ASP A 19 10.73 -7.99 5.19
C ASP A 19 11.80 -8.01 4.09
N HIS A 20 11.51 -8.72 3.00
CA HIS A 20 12.37 -8.82 1.83
C HIS A 20 11.82 -7.96 0.70
N LEU A 21 12.55 -6.93 0.32
CA LEU A 21 12.21 -6.12 -0.84
C LEU A 21 12.78 -6.77 -2.11
N PRO A 22 11.94 -7.13 -3.09
CA PRO A 22 12.39 -7.73 -4.32
C PRO A 22 13.21 -6.74 -5.15
N GLU A 23 14.13 -7.25 -5.97
CA GLU A 23 14.85 -6.44 -6.93
C GLU A 23 13.96 -6.04 -8.10
N ARG A 24 14.16 -4.83 -8.61
CA ARG A 24 13.44 -4.34 -9.78
C ARG A 24 13.71 -5.26 -10.98
N GLY A 25 12.64 -5.72 -11.64
CA GLY A 25 12.72 -6.60 -12.80
C GLY A 25 12.97 -8.09 -12.48
N HIS A 26 13.17 -8.45 -11.21
CA HIS A 26 13.40 -9.84 -10.77
C HIS A 26 12.37 -10.34 -9.74
N SER A 27 11.26 -9.64 -9.59
CA SER A 27 10.18 -10.04 -8.70
C SER A 27 9.26 -11.05 -9.39
N PHE A 28 9.63 -12.32 -9.36
CA PHE A 28 8.73 -13.40 -9.76
C PHE A 28 8.02 -13.94 -8.52
N LEU A 29 6.96 -13.24 -8.12
CA LEU A 29 6.18 -13.62 -6.95
C LEU A 29 5.07 -14.61 -7.35
N PRO A 30 4.65 -15.52 -6.46
CA PRO A 30 3.52 -16.42 -6.72
C PRO A 30 2.24 -15.66 -7.14
N CYS A 31 2.00 -14.48 -6.56
CA CYS A 31 0.86 -13.63 -6.94
C CYS A 31 0.91 -13.15 -8.41
N ASP A 32 2.09 -13.05 -9.03
CA ASP A 32 2.19 -12.68 -10.45
C ASP A 32 1.60 -13.77 -11.35
N GLN A 33 1.71 -15.03 -10.94
CA GLN A 33 1.05 -16.15 -11.62
C GLN A 33 -0.47 -16.06 -11.49
N ASP A 34 -0.95 -15.73 -10.28
CA ASP A 34 -2.38 -15.56 -10.00
C ASP A 34 -2.96 -14.41 -10.83
N PHE A 35 -2.26 -13.27 -10.91
CA PHE A 35 -2.66 -12.17 -11.79
C PHE A 35 -2.71 -12.58 -13.25
N THR A 36 -1.75 -13.38 -13.73
CA THR A 36 -1.78 -13.90 -15.10
C THR A 36 -3.04 -14.75 -15.35
N HIS A 37 -3.45 -15.53 -14.35
CA HIS A 37 -4.68 -16.33 -14.45
C HIS A 37 -5.94 -15.47 -14.48
N ILE A 38 -5.99 -14.39 -13.69
CA ILE A 38 -7.10 -13.41 -13.70
C ILE A 38 -7.16 -12.70 -15.06
N GLU A 39 -6.02 -12.25 -15.58
CA GLU A 39 -5.92 -11.58 -16.88
C GLU A 39 -6.41 -12.47 -18.03
N LYS A 40 -6.02 -13.75 -18.07
CA LYS A 40 -6.53 -14.71 -19.07
C LYS A 40 -8.04 -14.88 -19.01
N ARG A 41 -8.66 -14.71 -17.84
CA ARG A 41 -10.11 -14.77 -17.71
C ARG A 41 -10.76 -13.47 -18.17
N LYS A 42 -10.16 -12.32 -17.83
CA LYS A 42 -10.60 -10.99 -18.29
C LYS A 42 -10.67 -10.94 -19.82
N THR A 43 -9.68 -11.48 -20.53
CA THR A 43 -9.66 -11.46 -22.00
C THR A 43 -10.85 -12.19 -22.65
N ARG A 44 -11.58 -13.02 -21.90
CA ARG A 44 -12.82 -13.64 -22.33
C ARG A 44 -14.06 -12.76 -22.13
N LYS A 45 -13.97 -11.70 -21.34
CA LYS A 45 -14.99 -10.65 -21.22
C LYS A 45 -14.60 -9.50 -22.15
N GLU A 46 -15.44 -9.15 -23.09
CA GLU A 46 -15.16 -8.08 -24.05
C GLU A 46 -14.95 -6.73 -23.36
N VAL A 47 -15.79 -6.44 -22.35
CA VAL A 47 -15.74 -5.14 -21.62
C VAL A 47 -16.08 -5.37 -20.15
N VAL A 48 -15.45 -4.55 -19.29
CA VAL A 48 -15.76 -4.42 -17.86
C VAL A 48 -16.17 -2.97 -17.61
N TYR A 49 -17.42 -2.76 -17.21
CA TYR A 49 -17.99 -1.42 -17.04
C TYR A 49 -17.94 -0.90 -15.60
N ALA A 50 -17.91 -1.79 -14.61
CA ALA A 50 -17.94 -1.41 -13.19
C ALA A 50 -17.09 -2.36 -12.35
N PRO A 51 -16.59 -1.92 -11.15
CA PRO A 51 -15.75 -2.74 -10.27
C PRO A 51 -16.37 -4.09 -9.89
N GLU A 52 -17.70 -4.17 -9.75
CA GLU A 52 -18.41 -5.39 -9.42
C GLU A 52 -18.16 -6.51 -10.42
N GLN A 53 -18.02 -6.17 -11.69
CA GLN A 53 -17.71 -7.14 -12.73
C GLN A 53 -16.29 -7.69 -12.63
N TRP A 54 -15.35 -6.92 -12.04
CA TRP A 54 -14.03 -7.42 -11.69
C TRP A 54 -14.10 -8.46 -10.57
N TYR A 55 -14.97 -8.26 -9.58
CA TYR A 55 -15.14 -9.23 -8.51
C TYR A 55 -15.58 -10.59 -9.07
N GLU A 56 -16.54 -10.60 -9.99
CA GLU A 56 -16.98 -11.82 -10.69
C GLU A 56 -15.84 -12.46 -11.50
N VAL A 57 -14.98 -11.66 -12.14
CA VAL A 57 -13.84 -12.19 -12.90
C VAL A 57 -12.86 -12.89 -11.97
N VAL A 58 -12.56 -12.31 -10.81
CA VAL A 58 -11.62 -12.85 -9.82
C VAL A 58 -12.20 -14.09 -9.15
N GLU A 59 -13.37 -13.99 -8.53
CA GLU A 59 -14.02 -15.10 -7.82
C GLU A 59 -14.34 -16.29 -8.71
N GLY A 60 -14.75 -16.00 -9.94
CA GLY A 60 -15.00 -17.04 -10.92
C GLY A 60 -13.74 -17.82 -11.33
N ARG A 61 -12.51 -17.45 -10.87
CA ARG A 61 -11.28 -18.18 -11.16
C ARG A 61 -11.22 -19.52 -10.43
N GLY A 62 -11.78 -19.63 -9.24
CA GLY A 62 -11.77 -20.85 -8.43
C GLY A 62 -12.08 -20.60 -6.98
N LYS A 63 -12.16 -21.68 -6.20
CA LYS A 63 -12.49 -21.64 -4.77
C LYS A 63 -11.43 -20.93 -3.90
N ASP A 64 -10.22 -20.78 -4.44
CA ASP A 64 -9.08 -20.19 -3.71
C ASP A 64 -9.00 -18.66 -3.88
N PHE A 65 -9.90 -18.06 -4.68
CA PHE A 65 -9.94 -16.63 -4.93
C PHE A 65 -11.14 -16.01 -4.25
N HIS A 66 -10.88 -15.10 -3.31
CA HIS A 66 -11.90 -14.36 -2.57
C HIS A 66 -11.68 -12.86 -2.73
N VAL A 67 -12.73 -12.13 -3.06
CA VAL A 67 -12.69 -10.67 -3.16
C VAL A 67 -13.13 -10.05 -1.84
N HIS A 68 -12.23 -9.32 -1.20
CA HIS A 68 -12.57 -8.49 -0.05
C HIS A 68 -12.80 -7.04 -0.49
N ARG A 69 -14.01 -6.54 -0.29
CA ARG A 69 -14.34 -5.14 -0.55
C ARG A 69 -13.79 -4.27 0.56
N VAL A 70 -12.79 -3.47 0.23
CA VAL A 70 -12.23 -2.50 1.17
C VAL A 70 -13.04 -1.21 1.07
N SER A 71 -13.83 -0.91 2.09
CA SER A 71 -14.50 0.37 2.19
C SER A 71 -13.53 1.46 2.63
N GLN A 72 -13.89 2.71 2.42
CA GLN A 72 -13.07 3.86 2.80
C GLN A 72 -12.69 3.87 4.29
N ASN A 73 -13.55 3.35 5.16
CA ASN A 73 -13.30 3.27 6.60
C ASN A 73 -12.12 2.35 6.98
N TYR A 74 -11.66 1.50 6.08
CA TYR A 74 -10.45 0.70 6.29
C TYR A 74 -9.16 1.46 5.96
N VAL A 75 -9.25 2.60 5.28
CA VAL A 75 -8.08 3.40 4.91
C VAL A 75 -7.75 4.36 6.05
N LEU A 76 -6.69 4.05 6.79
CA LEU A 76 -6.28 4.79 7.98
C LEU A 76 -5.04 5.65 7.69
N ASP A 77 -4.99 6.87 8.26
CA ASP A 77 -3.82 7.75 8.20
C ASP A 77 -2.74 7.34 9.21
N LEU A 78 -2.15 6.18 8.96
CA LEU A 78 -1.03 5.69 9.75
C LEU A 78 0.22 6.57 9.62
N LYS A 79 0.38 7.29 8.49
CA LYS A 79 1.53 8.17 8.29
C LYS A 79 1.54 9.31 9.29
N SER A 80 0.47 10.08 9.37
CA SER A 80 0.36 11.20 10.32
C SER A 80 0.41 10.72 11.77
N LYS A 81 -0.25 9.60 12.09
CA LYS A 81 -0.23 9.04 13.46
C LYS A 81 1.17 8.59 13.88
N LEU A 82 1.94 7.96 12.99
CA LEU A 82 3.25 7.40 13.32
C LEU A 82 4.40 8.43 13.21
N GLN A 83 4.27 9.43 12.35
CA GLN A 83 5.32 10.40 12.08
C GLN A 83 5.95 11.04 13.33
N PRO A 84 5.22 11.38 14.41
CA PRO A 84 5.80 11.96 15.62
C PRO A 84 6.80 11.04 16.34
N TYR A 85 6.62 9.74 16.24
CA TYR A 85 7.45 8.74 16.93
C TYR A 85 8.75 8.43 16.20
N PHE A 86 8.83 8.74 14.90
CA PHE A 86 9.96 8.37 14.07
C PHE A 86 10.85 9.54 13.69
N LYS A 87 12.12 9.26 13.49
CA LYS A 87 13.08 10.24 13.00
C LYS A 87 12.84 10.51 11.51
N LYS A 88 12.94 11.78 11.11
CA LYS A 88 12.95 12.15 9.68
C LYS A 88 14.20 11.63 8.96
N SER A 89 15.33 11.55 9.66
CA SER A 89 16.58 10.99 9.16
C SER A 89 17.26 10.17 10.27
N ALA A 90 17.83 9.04 9.89
CA ALA A 90 18.66 8.21 10.75
C ALA A 90 19.99 7.95 10.05
N ALA A 91 21.05 7.72 10.80
CA ALA A 91 22.35 7.39 10.27
C ALA A 91 23.02 6.28 11.09
N TYR A 92 23.78 5.43 10.40
CA TYR A 92 24.66 4.43 10.98
C TYR A 92 26.05 4.63 10.40
N ASN A 93 27.07 4.79 11.25
CA ASN A 93 28.44 5.06 10.82
C ASN A 93 28.55 6.18 9.76
N ARG A 94 27.83 7.30 9.99
CA ARG A 94 27.72 8.46 9.08
C ARG A 94 26.98 8.17 7.74
N ARG A 95 26.47 6.95 7.51
CA ARG A 95 25.65 6.63 6.34
C ARG A 95 24.19 6.94 6.66
N PRO A 96 23.52 7.75 5.83
CA PRO A 96 22.09 8.03 6.02
C PRO A 96 21.27 6.79 5.67
N PHE A 97 20.19 6.57 6.42
CA PHE A 97 19.20 5.55 6.10
C PHE A 97 18.49 5.90 4.78
N SER A 98 18.50 4.95 3.85
CA SER A 98 17.78 5.06 2.58
C SER A 98 17.10 3.74 2.26
N ILE A 99 15.78 3.71 2.33
CA ILE A 99 14.98 2.50 2.13
C ILE A 99 15.27 1.81 0.79
N SER A 100 15.56 2.58 -0.27
CA SER A 100 15.81 2.04 -1.62
C SER A 100 17.12 1.26 -1.75
N LYS A 101 18.05 1.40 -0.80
CA LYS A 101 19.33 0.70 -0.81
C LYS A 101 19.25 -0.68 -0.19
N TYR A 102 18.28 -0.92 0.68
CA TYR A 102 18.20 -2.15 1.44
C TYR A 102 17.24 -3.15 0.81
N LYS A 103 17.60 -4.43 0.93
CA LYS A 103 16.84 -5.58 0.42
C LYS A 103 16.17 -6.37 1.53
N VAL A 104 16.71 -6.33 2.74
CA VAL A 104 16.18 -7.03 3.91
C VAL A 104 16.08 -6.07 5.08
N PHE A 105 14.93 -6.07 5.72
CA PHE A 105 14.65 -5.37 6.96
C PHE A 105 14.26 -6.36 8.02
N VAL A 106 14.89 -6.29 9.19
CA VAL A 106 14.58 -7.15 10.33
C VAL A 106 14.05 -6.30 11.47
N TYR A 107 12.82 -6.56 11.85
CA TYR A 107 12.19 -6.00 13.02
C TYR A 107 12.09 -7.13 14.04
N ASP A 108 12.78 -7.01 15.19
CA ASP A 108 12.86 -8.07 16.18
C ASP A 108 12.91 -7.45 17.57
N GLU A 109 12.17 -8.01 18.52
CA GLU A 109 12.12 -7.55 19.91
C GLU A 109 13.48 -7.64 20.64
N LYS A 110 14.37 -8.52 20.17
CA LYS A 110 15.74 -8.61 20.70
C LYS A 110 16.61 -7.39 20.39
N TYR A 111 16.16 -6.52 19.46
CA TYR A 111 16.80 -5.25 19.14
C TYR A 111 15.93 -4.06 19.60
N PRO A 112 15.90 -3.73 20.90
CA PRO A 112 14.98 -2.73 21.42
C PRO A 112 15.22 -1.33 20.85
N ASP A 113 16.48 -1.00 20.52
CA ASP A 113 16.88 0.37 20.14
C ASP A 113 17.30 0.53 18.70
N LYS A 114 17.57 -0.56 17.98
CA LYS A 114 18.13 -0.52 16.63
C LYS A 114 17.50 -1.60 15.75
N ASP A 115 17.26 -1.26 14.51
CA ASP A 115 16.62 -2.12 13.53
C ASP A 115 17.64 -2.53 12.47
N PRO A 116 17.96 -3.84 12.36
CA PRO A 116 18.91 -4.35 11.38
C PRO A 116 18.36 -4.28 9.96
N VAL A 117 19.21 -3.86 9.03
CA VAL A 117 18.92 -3.84 7.59
C VAL A 117 20.11 -4.36 6.80
N SER A 118 19.87 -4.95 5.62
CA SER A 118 20.90 -5.45 4.73
C SER A 118 20.71 -4.96 3.29
N GLU A 119 21.80 -4.62 2.62
CA GLU A 119 21.82 -4.26 1.19
C GLU A 119 21.71 -5.52 0.30
N SER A 120 21.99 -6.71 0.83
CA SER A 120 21.87 -7.98 0.13
C SER A 120 20.65 -8.77 0.60
N HIS A 121 20.23 -9.77 -0.18
CA HIS A 121 19.21 -10.74 0.24
C HIS A 121 19.73 -11.75 1.26
N SER A 122 21.03 -11.76 1.51
CA SER A 122 21.65 -12.61 2.52
C SER A 122 21.37 -12.04 3.91
N TYR A 123 20.92 -12.92 4.81
CA TYR A 123 20.72 -12.59 6.21
C TYR A 123 21.91 -13.09 7.03
N VAL A 124 22.93 -12.27 7.13
CA VAL A 124 24.07 -12.49 8.03
C VAL A 124 24.08 -11.37 9.05
N GLU A 125 23.69 -11.67 10.29
CA GLU A 125 23.48 -10.67 11.35
C GLU A 125 24.69 -9.78 11.61
N SER A 126 25.91 -10.33 11.48
CA SER A 126 27.16 -9.57 11.66
C SER A 126 27.41 -8.52 10.57
N GLU A 127 26.79 -8.69 9.39
CA GLU A 127 26.94 -7.79 8.24
C GLU A 127 25.82 -6.74 8.16
N MET A 128 24.80 -6.87 9.00
CA MET A 128 23.65 -5.95 8.97
C MET A 128 23.99 -4.60 9.59
N GLU A 129 23.63 -3.54 8.89
CA GLU A 129 23.63 -2.20 9.44
C GLU A 129 22.45 -2.04 10.42
N LYS A 130 22.67 -1.34 11.54
CA LYS A 130 21.68 -1.22 12.61
C LYS A 130 21.30 0.25 12.83
N TYR A 131 20.09 0.60 12.46
CA TYR A 131 19.57 1.96 12.56
C TYR A 131 18.64 2.14 13.75
N LYS A 132 18.73 3.28 14.41
CA LYS A 132 17.74 3.71 15.41
C LYS A 132 16.72 4.61 14.72
N LEU A 133 15.59 4.04 14.32
CA LEU A 133 14.53 4.73 13.60
C LEU A 133 13.57 5.45 14.55
N LEU A 134 13.32 4.91 15.74
CA LEU A 134 12.49 5.55 16.77
C LEU A 134 13.17 6.78 17.36
N LYS A 135 12.40 7.85 17.50
CA LYS A 135 12.76 9.09 18.17
C LYS A 135 12.34 9.08 19.64
N VAL A 136 11.11 8.64 19.89
CA VAL A 136 10.49 8.56 21.23
C VAL A 136 9.77 7.21 21.37
N PRO A 137 9.54 6.73 22.60
CA PRO A 137 8.76 5.51 22.83
C PRO A 137 7.37 5.60 22.22
N LEU A 138 6.85 4.45 21.76
CA LEU A 138 5.51 4.35 21.20
C LEU A 138 4.46 4.31 22.31
N GLU A 139 3.43 5.11 22.19
CA GLU A 139 2.27 5.07 23.06
C GLU A 139 1.37 3.85 22.79
N ASN A 140 0.48 3.54 23.73
CA ASN A 140 -0.40 2.36 23.63
C ASN A 140 -1.36 2.42 22.45
N ASP A 141 -1.75 3.61 22.06
CA ASP A 141 -2.67 3.92 20.94
C ASP A 141 -1.97 4.24 19.62
N ALA A 142 -0.64 3.99 19.50
CA ALA A 142 0.15 4.34 18.31
C ALA A 142 -0.41 3.76 16.99
N LEU A 143 -1.19 2.68 17.04
CA LEU A 143 -1.86 2.09 15.88
C LEU A 143 -3.31 2.53 15.71
N GLN A 144 -3.86 3.32 16.64
CA GLN A 144 -5.20 3.88 16.52
C GLN A 144 -5.14 5.17 15.68
N ALA A 145 -5.14 5.00 14.38
CA ALA A 145 -5.15 6.10 13.44
C ALA A 145 -6.59 6.48 13.06
N GLN A 146 -6.78 7.74 12.70
CA GLN A 146 -8.03 8.23 12.13
C GLN A 146 -8.18 7.74 10.67
N HIS A 147 -9.39 7.86 10.13
CA HIS A 147 -9.59 7.62 8.71
C HIS A 147 -8.75 8.60 7.88
N ALA A 148 -8.13 8.10 6.82
CA ALA A 148 -7.32 8.94 5.95
C ALA A 148 -8.15 9.95 5.16
N TYR A 149 -9.42 9.63 4.92
CA TYR A 149 -10.34 10.45 4.15
C TYR A 149 -11.74 10.37 4.71
N ASP A 150 -12.40 11.49 4.88
CA ASP A 150 -13.80 11.54 5.36
C ASP A 150 -14.81 11.15 4.28
N THR A 151 -14.47 11.41 3.03
CA THR A 151 -15.32 11.09 1.86
C THR A 151 -14.50 10.53 0.72
N SER A 152 -15.17 9.97 -0.31
CA SER A 152 -14.48 9.53 -1.54
C SER A 152 -13.71 10.69 -2.17
N LEU A 153 -12.48 10.42 -2.60
CA LEU A 153 -11.64 11.39 -3.27
C LEU A 153 -12.24 11.81 -4.61
N PRO A 154 -12.30 13.12 -4.90
CA PRO A 154 -12.78 13.60 -6.18
C PRO A 154 -11.75 13.31 -7.29
N LEU A 155 -12.23 13.11 -8.50
CA LEU A 155 -11.39 12.97 -9.69
C LEU A 155 -10.95 14.36 -10.20
N ASN A 156 -9.72 14.39 -10.74
CA ASN A 156 -9.28 15.56 -11.51
C ASN A 156 -10.34 15.92 -12.57
N PRO A 157 -10.66 17.22 -12.74
CA PRO A 157 -11.75 17.67 -13.63
C PRO A 157 -11.65 17.13 -15.05
N LEU A 158 -10.47 17.14 -15.66
CA LEU A 158 -10.28 16.63 -17.02
C LEU A 158 -10.56 15.13 -17.10
N LYS A 159 -10.03 14.37 -16.12
CA LYS A 159 -10.26 12.95 -16.03
C LYS A 159 -11.73 12.61 -15.79
N TYR A 160 -12.41 13.38 -14.93
CA TYR A 160 -13.84 13.22 -14.71
C TYR A 160 -14.65 13.44 -15.98
N ASP A 161 -14.38 14.55 -16.69
CA ASP A 161 -15.09 14.91 -17.92
C ASP A 161 -14.88 13.83 -19.01
N ASP A 162 -13.67 13.29 -19.14
CA ASP A 162 -13.37 12.21 -20.09
C ASP A 162 -14.05 10.90 -19.70
N VAL A 163 -14.02 10.51 -18.44
CA VAL A 163 -14.71 9.33 -17.93
C VAL A 163 -16.22 9.43 -18.17
N MET A 164 -16.83 10.59 -17.90
CA MET A 164 -18.26 10.79 -18.11
C MET A 164 -18.65 10.76 -19.59
N LYS A 165 -17.85 11.35 -20.49
CA LYS A 165 -18.06 11.25 -21.94
C LYS A 165 -18.00 9.81 -22.42
N LEU A 166 -17.03 9.03 -21.95
CA LEU A 166 -16.91 7.62 -22.29
C LEU A 166 -18.07 6.80 -21.73
N ALA A 167 -18.47 7.07 -20.49
CA ALA A 167 -19.60 6.40 -19.86
C ALA A 167 -20.90 6.64 -20.65
N GLN A 168 -21.21 7.89 -21.00
CA GLN A 168 -22.40 8.23 -21.78
C GLN A 168 -22.43 7.55 -23.15
N LYS A 169 -21.26 7.30 -23.75
CA LYS A 169 -21.17 6.73 -25.09
C LYS A 169 -21.19 5.20 -25.11
N TYR A 170 -20.60 4.57 -24.12
CA TYR A 170 -20.29 3.13 -24.20
C TYR A 170 -20.85 2.29 -23.05
N VAL A 171 -21.26 2.91 -21.94
CA VAL A 171 -21.70 2.16 -20.75
C VAL A 171 -23.21 1.91 -20.79
N PRO A 172 -23.66 0.65 -20.63
CA PRO A 172 -25.08 0.36 -20.48
C PRO A 172 -25.69 1.05 -19.27
N PRO A 173 -26.97 1.47 -19.35
CA PRO A 173 -27.64 2.22 -18.28
C PRO A 173 -27.60 1.54 -16.89
N VAL A 174 -27.59 0.22 -16.86
CA VAL A 174 -27.53 -0.56 -15.61
C VAL A 174 -26.27 -0.31 -14.78
N HIS A 175 -25.18 0.14 -15.41
CA HIS A 175 -23.91 0.45 -14.75
C HIS A 175 -23.69 1.95 -14.51
N PHE A 176 -24.60 2.80 -14.98
CA PHE A 176 -24.50 4.26 -14.83
C PHE A 176 -24.41 4.74 -13.37
N PRO A 177 -25.12 4.14 -12.39
CA PRO A 177 -25.06 4.57 -11.00
C PRO A 177 -23.63 4.59 -10.42
N PHE A 178 -22.72 3.74 -10.89
CA PHE A 178 -21.32 3.81 -10.48
C PHE A 178 -20.67 5.13 -10.90
N TYR A 179 -20.91 5.59 -12.12
CA TYR A 179 -20.31 6.81 -12.68
C TYR A 179 -20.94 8.06 -12.10
N GLU A 180 -22.25 8.07 -11.83
CA GLU A 180 -22.96 9.19 -11.21
C GLU A 180 -22.50 9.47 -9.78
N ASN A 181 -21.96 8.46 -9.09
CA ASN A 181 -21.42 8.61 -7.74
C ASN A 181 -19.98 9.12 -7.72
N LEU A 182 -19.31 9.27 -8.88
CA LEU A 182 -17.99 9.86 -8.96
C LEU A 182 -18.07 11.35 -8.65
N LYS A 183 -17.12 11.84 -7.86
CA LYS A 183 -17.01 13.26 -7.52
C LYS A 183 -16.01 13.94 -8.44
N ARG A 184 -16.33 15.16 -8.87
CA ARG A 184 -15.45 16.03 -9.63
C ARG A 184 -14.73 16.96 -8.67
N ALA A 185 -13.41 17.06 -8.74
CA ALA A 185 -12.66 18.04 -7.96
C ALA A 185 -12.92 19.48 -8.46
N ASP A 186 -12.82 20.45 -7.56
CA ASP A 186 -12.78 21.85 -7.94
C ASP A 186 -11.43 22.18 -8.58
N ALA A 187 -11.40 23.15 -9.52
CA ALA A 187 -10.20 23.51 -10.27
C ALA A 187 -9.00 23.96 -9.37
N LYS A 188 -9.27 24.29 -8.11
CA LYS A 188 -8.27 24.72 -7.12
C LYS A 188 -7.66 23.56 -6.32
N GLU A 189 -8.24 22.36 -6.38
CA GLU A 189 -7.81 21.17 -5.62
C GLU A 189 -6.91 20.22 -6.42
N CYS A 190 -6.51 20.62 -7.64
CA CYS A 190 -5.84 19.73 -8.60
C CYS A 190 -4.31 19.68 -8.47
N ASP A 191 -3.71 20.30 -7.44
CA ASP A 191 -2.27 20.15 -7.15
C ASP A 191 -2.01 18.83 -6.38
N TYR A 192 -2.38 17.69 -6.97
CA TYR A 192 -1.77 16.43 -6.60
C TYR A 192 -0.46 16.33 -7.36
N ASP A 193 0.63 16.62 -6.66
CA ASP A 193 2.00 16.43 -7.14
C ASP A 193 2.13 15.01 -7.70
N ASP A 194 2.39 14.90 -9.00
CA ASP A 194 2.94 13.71 -9.65
C ASP A 194 4.39 13.56 -9.16
N GLU A 195 4.58 12.90 -7.99
CA GLU A 195 5.88 12.41 -7.52
C GLU A 195 5.98 10.88 -7.62
#